data_02ed08c1e76f52e01d3ed7f624087eb2
#
_entry.id   02ed08c1e76f52e01d3ed7f624087eb2
#
_cell.length_a   1.000
_cell.length_b   1.000
_cell.length_c   1.000
_cell.angle_alpha   90.00
_cell.angle_beta   90.00
_cell.angle_gamma   90.00
#
_symmetry.space_group_name_H-M   'P 1'
#
loop_
_entity.id
_entity.type
_entity.pdbx_description
1 polymer ?
#
loop_
_entity_poly.entity_id
_entity_poly.type
_entity_poly.pdbx_seq_one_letter_code
_entity_poly.pdbx_strand_id
1 'polypeptide(L)'
;VYFSEYLLPHGDQEGGLDRLRRVLQACRQREIELLYLSGPEAALTPPTSKSLLANAAEELCFHYAKTSKIQVKVFRLPYLYAVSASGAQQFARLFEQMPTGTVRMDEQAAQPLFALCVEELADLIARVFDTWTPEPERFTLPEVFGATQQQVGEVLQRMQPGLEVIYGTDMIQTYPADDRTVRRRYGWFQRYSLLDDLPAIYKAWCESRAEKKSFVHRAMDGLRRRTRLLRLVEILAAWLATELLVRGTGTDAQFQMVDFRLMFVMLIGTVYGLNAGVLAAVLASVSLAAGYLRQGATLMLLFYEPSNWLAFIVYFVVGASCGYVQLRNTETARFVRQENELLRKR
;
A
#
# COMPACT_ATOMS: atom_id res chain seq x y z
N VAL A 1 -0.41 -30.53 2.57
CA VAL A 1 0.01 -29.64 3.67
C VAL A 1 -1.12 -28.67 3.97
N TYR A 2 -1.45 -28.48 5.24
CA TYR A 2 -2.45 -27.52 5.68
C TYR A 2 -1.88 -26.64 6.79
N PHE A 3 -1.83 -25.33 6.52
CA PHE A 3 -1.43 -24.33 7.50
C PHE A 3 -2.60 -23.99 8.41
N SER A 4 -2.37 -24.07 9.70
CA SER A 4 -3.36 -23.67 10.70
C SER A 4 -3.70 -22.18 10.58
N GLU A 5 -4.97 -21.85 10.63
CA GLU A 5 -5.43 -20.46 10.65
C GLU A 5 -5.03 -19.74 11.94
N TYR A 6 -4.73 -20.50 12.99
CA TYR A 6 -4.22 -19.96 14.25
C TYR A 6 -2.76 -19.49 14.17
N LEU A 7 -2.02 -19.86 13.11
CA LEU A 7 -0.70 -19.30 12.79
C LEU A 7 -0.79 -17.87 12.25
N LEU A 8 -1.93 -17.48 11.66
CA LEU A 8 -2.08 -16.17 11.03
C LEU A 8 -2.56 -15.14 12.05
N PRO A 9 -1.96 -13.92 12.09
CA PRO A 9 -2.34 -12.86 13.03
C PRO A 9 -3.81 -12.40 12.88
N HIS A 10 -4.35 -12.51 11.67
CA HIS A 10 -5.69 -12.05 11.30
C HIS A 10 -6.58 -13.17 10.74
N GLY A 11 -6.25 -14.44 11.04
CA GLY A 11 -7.06 -15.58 10.63
C GLY A 11 -8.44 -15.56 11.30
N ASP A 12 -9.46 -16.03 10.58
CA ASP A 12 -10.80 -16.26 11.14
C ASP A 12 -10.75 -17.42 12.13
N GLN A 13 -10.57 -17.10 13.41
CA GLN A 13 -10.39 -18.07 14.48
C GLN A 13 -11.68 -18.87 14.75
N GLU A 14 -12.86 -18.29 14.56
CA GLU A 14 -14.13 -18.94 14.84
C GLU A 14 -14.48 -20.03 13.81
N GLY A 15 -14.16 -19.82 12.53
CA GLY A 15 -14.40 -20.79 11.46
C GLY A 15 -13.28 -21.78 11.21
N GLY A 16 -12.13 -21.65 11.88
CA GLY A 16 -10.92 -22.46 11.64
C GLY A 16 -11.12 -23.96 11.86
N LEU A 17 -11.80 -24.35 12.93
CA LEU A 17 -12.09 -25.75 13.25
C LEU A 17 -13.04 -26.39 12.21
N ASP A 18 -14.03 -25.65 11.74
CA ASP A 18 -14.97 -26.17 10.73
C ASP A 18 -14.29 -26.35 9.37
N ARG A 19 -13.39 -25.45 8.99
CA ARG A 19 -12.57 -25.60 7.78
C ARG A 19 -11.66 -26.81 7.88
N LEU A 20 -10.95 -26.97 8.99
CA LEU A 20 -10.09 -28.12 9.25
C LEU A 20 -10.89 -29.43 9.19
N ARG A 21 -12.09 -29.47 9.78
CA ARG A 21 -12.97 -30.62 9.73
C ARG A 21 -13.34 -31.00 8.28
N ARG A 22 -13.66 -30.03 7.44
CA ARG A 22 -13.94 -30.28 6.00
C ARG A 22 -12.71 -30.86 5.28
N VAL A 23 -11.52 -30.32 5.58
CA VAL A 23 -10.26 -30.85 5.01
C VAL A 23 -10.02 -32.29 5.46
N LEU A 24 -10.18 -32.58 6.75
CA LEU A 24 -10.02 -33.95 7.27
C LEU A 24 -11.04 -34.92 6.65
N GLN A 25 -12.29 -34.49 6.44
CA GLN A 25 -13.29 -35.28 5.74
C GLN A 25 -12.90 -35.56 4.28
N ALA A 26 -12.37 -34.56 3.58
CA ALA A 26 -11.88 -34.73 2.21
C ALA A 26 -10.66 -35.67 2.14
N CYS A 27 -9.72 -35.55 3.09
CA CYS A 27 -8.58 -36.46 3.18
C CYS A 27 -9.04 -37.92 3.42
N ARG A 28 -10.03 -38.11 4.29
CA ARG A 28 -10.63 -39.44 4.52
C ARG A 28 -11.25 -40.04 3.27
N GLN A 29 -12.01 -39.23 2.51
CA GLN A 29 -12.70 -39.69 1.30
C GLN A 29 -11.74 -40.08 0.16
N ARG A 30 -10.57 -39.44 0.12
CA ARG A 30 -9.60 -39.60 -0.95
C ARG A 30 -8.34 -40.37 -0.54
N GLU A 31 -8.29 -40.82 0.69
CA GLU A 31 -7.13 -41.55 1.27
C GLU A 31 -5.82 -40.76 1.15
N ILE A 32 -5.89 -39.42 1.45
CA ILE A 32 -4.74 -38.50 1.33
C ILE A 32 -4.14 -38.29 2.71
N GLU A 33 -2.80 -38.34 2.79
CA GLU A 33 -2.04 -37.94 3.98
C GLU A 33 -2.16 -36.45 4.27
N LEU A 34 -2.18 -36.10 5.56
CA LEU A 34 -2.26 -34.72 6.00
C LEU A 34 -1.05 -34.32 6.86
N LEU A 35 -0.28 -33.36 6.40
CA LEU A 35 0.66 -32.62 7.23
C LEU A 35 -0.02 -31.34 7.72
N TYR A 36 -0.31 -31.29 9.02
CA TYR A 36 -0.92 -30.13 9.69
C TYR A 36 0.17 -29.29 10.36
N LEU A 37 0.28 -28.04 9.94
CA LEU A 37 1.23 -27.08 10.49
C LEU A 37 0.53 -26.20 11.52
N SER A 38 0.87 -26.39 12.79
CA SER A 38 0.31 -25.71 13.97
C SER A 38 1.27 -24.62 14.46
N GLY A 39 0.77 -23.73 15.33
CA GLY A 39 1.58 -22.70 15.97
C GLY A 39 2.13 -23.13 17.35
N PRO A 40 3.10 -22.38 17.87
CA PRO A 40 3.66 -22.64 19.18
C PRO A 40 2.63 -22.40 20.30
N GLU A 41 1.62 -21.56 20.04
CA GLU A 41 0.57 -21.22 20.99
C GLU A 41 -0.23 -22.45 21.47
N ALA A 42 -0.31 -23.52 20.66
CA ALA A 42 -0.98 -24.75 21.06
C ALA A 42 -0.38 -25.42 22.30
N ALA A 43 0.88 -25.09 22.66
CA ALA A 43 1.57 -25.61 23.83
C ALA A 43 1.64 -24.65 25.02
N LEU A 44 1.04 -23.45 24.93
CA LEU A 44 1.13 -22.43 25.99
C LEU A 44 0.41 -22.84 27.29
N THR A 45 1.04 -22.55 28.41
CA THR A 45 0.48 -22.68 29.75
C THR A 45 0.77 -21.43 30.58
N PRO A 46 -0.24 -20.76 31.14
CA PRO A 46 -1.68 -21.07 31.11
C PRO A 46 -2.28 -20.85 29.72
N PRO A 47 -3.33 -21.58 29.36
CA PRO A 47 -3.93 -21.49 28.04
C PRO A 47 -4.66 -20.17 27.82
N THR A 48 -4.46 -19.58 26.65
CA THR A 48 -5.26 -18.47 26.13
C THR A 48 -6.40 -18.99 25.27
N SER A 49 -7.41 -18.16 24.92
CA SER A 49 -8.49 -18.58 24.02
C SER A 49 -7.92 -19.09 22.67
N LYS A 50 -6.90 -18.42 22.13
CA LYS A 50 -6.23 -18.82 20.89
C LYS A 50 -5.51 -20.17 21.05
N SER A 51 -4.81 -20.37 22.17
CA SER A 51 -4.09 -21.63 22.43
C SER A 51 -5.04 -22.82 22.63
N LEU A 52 -6.19 -22.61 23.24
CA LEU A 52 -7.23 -23.65 23.38
C LEU A 52 -7.76 -24.08 22.03
N LEU A 53 -8.06 -23.15 21.13
CA LEU A 53 -8.52 -23.43 19.77
C LEU A 53 -7.43 -24.14 18.94
N ALA A 54 -6.19 -23.69 19.03
CA ALA A 54 -5.06 -24.32 18.35
C ALA A 54 -4.85 -25.77 18.84
N ASN A 55 -4.93 -26.00 20.14
CA ASN A 55 -4.82 -27.35 20.73
C ASN A 55 -6.02 -28.22 20.31
N ALA A 56 -7.23 -27.70 20.33
CA ALA A 56 -8.43 -28.41 19.88
C ALA A 56 -8.31 -28.82 18.39
N ALA A 57 -7.70 -27.98 17.54
CA ALA A 57 -7.45 -28.32 16.14
C ALA A 57 -6.46 -29.49 16.00
N GLU A 58 -5.38 -29.52 16.78
CA GLU A 58 -4.45 -30.65 16.81
C GLU A 58 -5.14 -31.93 17.29
N GLU A 59 -5.89 -31.87 18.38
CA GLU A 59 -6.63 -33.04 18.92
C GLU A 59 -7.68 -33.54 17.92
N LEU A 60 -8.31 -32.65 17.15
CA LEU A 60 -9.21 -33.03 16.05
C LEU A 60 -8.46 -33.84 14.98
N CYS A 61 -7.25 -33.46 14.61
CA CYS A 61 -6.41 -34.20 13.68
C CYS A 61 -6.12 -35.62 14.21
N PHE A 62 -5.71 -35.74 15.47
CA PHE A 62 -5.44 -37.05 16.09
C PHE A 62 -6.70 -37.91 16.29
N HIS A 63 -7.83 -37.29 16.57
CA HIS A 63 -9.11 -37.99 16.64
C HIS A 63 -9.46 -38.63 15.29
N TYR A 64 -9.34 -37.88 14.19
CA TYR A 64 -9.58 -38.42 12.85
C TYR A 64 -8.55 -39.49 12.44
N ALA A 65 -7.29 -39.34 12.85
CA ALA A 65 -6.27 -40.35 12.61
C ALA A 65 -6.65 -41.71 13.29
N LYS A 66 -7.13 -41.66 14.52
CA LYS A 66 -7.53 -42.86 15.30
C LYS A 66 -8.83 -43.48 14.78
N THR A 67 -9.85 -42.66 14.47
CA THR A 67 -11.20 -43.15 14.15
C THR A 67 -11.40 -43.42 12.67
N SER A 68 -10.72 -42.68 11.79
CA SER A 68 -10.91 -42.75 10.36
C SER A 68 -9.70 -43.25 9.58
N LYS A 69 -8.65 -43.68 10.27
CA LYS A 69 -7.38 -44.17 9.69
C LYS A 69 -6.68 -43.23 8.72
N ILE A 70 -6.94 -41.91 8.84
CA ILE A 70 -6.21 -40.92 8.07
C ILE A 70 -4.79 -40.84 8.62
N GLN A 71 -3.82 -40.77 7.72
CA GLN A 71 -2.44 -40.55 8.11
C GLN A 71 -2.21 -39.06 8.35
N VAL A 72 -1.89 -38.68 9.59
CA VAL A 72 -1.72 -37.29 10.00
C VAL A 72 -0.42 -37.08 10.72
N LYS A 73 0.32 -36.06 10.36
CA LYS A 73 1.43 -35.51 11.14
C LYS A 73 1.16 -34.07 11.51
N VAL A 74 1.50 -33.69 12.73
CA VAL A 74 1.32 -32.34 13.26
C VAL A 74 2.68 -31.74 13.58
N PHE A 75 3.00 -30.60 12.97
CA PHE A 75 4.21 -29.84 13.27
C PHE A 75 3.84 -28.51 13.91
N ARG A 76 4.33 -28.28 15.12
CA ARG A 76 4.30 -26.97 15.77
C ARG A 76 5.50 -26.17 15.31
N LEU A 77 5.22 -25.09 14.56
CA LEU A 77 6.23 -24.24 13.95
C LEU A 77 6.54 -23.06 14.86
N PRO A 78 7.80 -22.59 14.93
CA PRO A 78 8.12 -21.27 15.45
C PRO A 78 7.64 -20.16 14.49
N TYR A 79 7.95 -18.89 14.78
CA TYR A 79 7.67 -17.82 13.85
C TYR A 79 8.41 -18.03 12.53
N LEU A 80 7.68 -17.88 11.42
CA LEU A 80 8.26 -18.07 10.09
C LEU A 80 8.75 -16.74 9.55
N TYR A 81 9.93 -16.73 8.95
CA TYR A 81 10.45 -15.57 8.23
C TYR A 81 10.97 -15.97 6.85
N ALA A 82 11.06 -15.00 5.94
CA ALA A 82 11.66 -15.17 4.63
C ALA A 82 12.51 -13.94 4.27
N VAL A 83 13.61 -14.18 3.55
CA VAL A 83 14.47 -13.11 3.03
C VAL A 83 13.84 -12.56 1.74
N SER A 84 12.72 -11.87 1.89
CA SER A 84 11.94 -11.31 0.78
C SER A 84 11.17 -10.07 1.21
N ALA A 85 10.65 -9.30 0.24
CA ALA A 85 9.82 -8.13 0.51
C ALA A 85 8.52 -8.48 1.28
N SER A 86 7.93 -9.65 1.03
CA SER A 86 6.75 -10.14 1.75
C SER A 86 7.11 -10.59 3.17
N GLY A 87 8.23 -11.31 3.35
CA GLY A 87 8.73 -11.73 4.66
C GLY A 87 9.13 -10.55 5.54
N ALA A 88 9.65 -9.49 4.93
CA ALA A 88 10.00 -8.25 5.62
C ALA A 88 8.80 -7.52 6.25
N GLN A 89 7.58 -7.82 5.78
CA GLN A 89 6.36 -7.23 6.34
C GLN A 89 6.15 -7.58 7.81
N GLN A 90 6.63 -8.71 8.27
CA GLN A 90 6.57 -9.11 9.69
C GLN A 90 7.39 -8.18 10.59
N PHE A 91 8.48 -7.64 10.08
CA PHE A 91 9.37 -6.70 10.77
C PHE A 91 9.09 -5.24 10.43
N ALA A 92 8.02 -4.98 9.63
CA ALA A 92 7.72 -3.63 9.15
C ALA A 92 7.60 -2.61 10.28
N ARG A 93 6.96 -2.99 11.41
CA ARG A 93 6.82 -2.13 12.59
C ARG A 93 8.17 -1.70 13.18
N LEU A 94 9.16 -2.59 13.21
CA LEU A 94 10.50 -2.29 13.68
C LEU A 94 11.24 -1.42 12.64
N PHE A 95 11.20 -1.80 11.39
CA PHE A 95 11.87 -1.11 10.29
C PHE A 95 11.33 0.30 10.04
N GLU A 96 10.04 0.54 10.28
CA GLU A 96 9.43 1.87 10.19
C GLU A 96 9.91 2.83 11.27
N GLN A 97 10.32 2.32 12.41
CA GLN A 97 10.84 3.11 13.52
C GLN A 97 12.32 3.46 13.34
N MET A 98 13.11 2.66 12.63
CA MET A 98 14.56 2.89 12.46
C MET A 98 14.90 4.32 12.01
N PRO A 99 14.24 4.92 10.99
CA PRO A 99 14.55 6.29 10.57
C PRO A 99 14.30 7.37 11.65
N THR A 100 13.53 7.08 12.69
CA THR A 100 13.29 8.01 13.79
C THR A 100 14.43 8.04 14.81
N GLY A 101 15.38 7.11 14.72
CA GLY A 101 16.50 6.96 15.65
C GLY A 101 16.16 6.18 16.92
N THR A 102 14.91 5.78 17.13
CA THR A 102 14.49 5.00 18.30
C THR A 102 13.58 3.86 17.87
N VAL A 103 13.88 2.63 18.29
CA VAL A 103 13.07 1.44 18.06
C VAL A 103 12.55 0.92 19.40
N ARG A 104 11.23 0.69 19.46
CA ARG A 104 10.57 0.10 20.63
C ARG A 104 10.13 -1.32 20.33
N MET A 105 10.57 -2.24 21.17
CA MET A 105 10.14 -3.63 21.23
C MET A 105 9.18 -3.80 22.41
N ASP A 106 8.13 -4.59 22.24
CA ASP A 106 7.13 -4.78 23.29
C ASP A 106 7.64 -5.79 24.35
N GLU A 107 8.50 -6.72 23.93
CA GLU A 107 9.04 -7.79 24.77
C GLU A 107 10.30 -7.36 25.55
N GLN A 108 10.63 -8.17 26.56
CA GLN A 108 11.84 -7.97 27.35
C GLN A 108 13.12 -8.32 26.57
N ALA A 109 14.22 -7.67 26.89
CA ALA A 109 15.52 -7.88 26.24
C ALA A 109 15.98 -9.34 26.25
N ALA A 110 15.78 -10.04 27.36
CA ALA A 110 16.17 -11.44 27.55
C ALA A 110 15.19 -12.44 26.91
N GLN A 111 14.05 -11.96 26.37
CA GLN A 111 13.03 -12.82 25.77
C GLN A 111 13.57 -13.52 24.53
N PRO A 112 13.51 -14.88 24.47
CA PRO A 112 13.91 -15.61 23.29
C PRO A 112 12.93 -15.36 22.12
N LEU A 113 13.49 -15.25 20.94
CA LEU A 113 12.74 -15.14 19.68
C LEU A 113 13.01 -16.41 18.87
N PHE A 114 11.98 -17.23 18.74
CA PHE A 114 12.03 -18.47 17.97
C PHE A 114 11.60 -18.20 16.52
N ALA A 115 12.50 -18.37 15.57
CA ALA A 115 12.23 -18.09 14.16
C ALA A 115 12.82 -19.16 13.24
N LEU A 116 12.10 -19.51 12.19
CA LEU A 116 12.48 -20.49 11.17
C LEU A 116 12.32 -19.88 9.78
N CYS A 117 13.32 -20.07 8.93
CA CYS A 117 13.27 -19.67 7.53
C CYS A 117 12.27 -20.53 6.74
N VAL A 118 11.47 -19.90 5.88
CA VAL A 118 10.45 -20.60 5.07
C VAL A 118 11.08 -21.61 4.11
N GLU A 119 12.26 -21.30 3.57
CA GLU A 119 13.01 -22.21 2.70
C GLU A 119 13.43 -23.50 3.43
N GLU A 120 13.80 -23.39 4.69
CA GLU A 120 14.15 -24.57 5.52
C GLU A 120 12.92 -25.38 5.89
N LEU A 121 11.79 -24.73 6.13
CA LEU A 121 10.52 -25.41 6.33
C LEU A 121 10.13 -26.19 5.07
N ALA A 122 10.34 -25.62 3.88
CA ALA A 122 10.07 -26.32 2.62
C ALA A 122 10.93 -27.57 2.45
N ASP A 123 12.24 -27.51 2.79
CA ASP A 123 13.15 -28.68 2.79
C ASP A 123 12.67 -29.75 3.79
N LEU A 124 12.24 -29.35 4.98
CA LEU A 124 11.67 -30.28 5.96
C LEU A 124 10.41 -30.96 5.46
N ILE A 125 9.48 -30.19 4.88
CA ILE A 125 8.24 -30.73 4.32
C ILE A 125 8.53 -31.78 3.24
N ALA A 126 9.46 -31.50 2.33
CA ALA A 126 9.87 -32.46 1.31
C ALA A 126 10.37 -33.76 1.94
N ARG A 127 11.30 -33.69 2.90
CA ARG A 127 11.83 -34.86 3.61
C ARG A 127 10.76 -35.66 4.37
N VAL A 128 9.77 -34.96 4.95
CA VAL A 128 8.65 -35.60 5.64
C VAL A 128 7.84 -36.47 4.68
N PHE A 129 7.56 -35.96 3.45
CA PHE A 129 6.84 -36.76 2.46
C PHE A 129 7.67 -37.87 1.85
N ASP A 130 8.98 -37.66 1.67
CA ASP A 130 9.88 -38.73 1.19
C ASP A 130 10.02 -39.91 2.17
N THR A 131 9.90 -39.62 3.46
CA THR A 131 10.07 -40.63 4.53
C THR A 131 8.80 -40.82 5.35
N TRP A 132 7.64 -40.67 4.73
CA TRP A 132 6.33 -40.72 5.39
C TRP A 132 6.11 -42.07 6.09
N THR A 133 5.59 -42.03 7.31
CA THR A 133 5.15 -43.18 8.07
C THR A 133 3.70 -43.05 8.48
N PRO A 134 2.91 -44.13 8.50
CA PRO A 134 1.47 -44.05 8.74
C PRO A 134 1.08 -43.68 10.18
N GLU A 135 2.00 -43.72 11.11
CA GLU A 135 1.75 -43.41 12.52
C GLU A 135 1.46 -41.91 12.72
N PRO A 136 0.40 -41.54 13.45
CA PRO A 136 0.14 -40.16 13.78
C PRO A 136 1.17 -39.65 14.80
N GLU A 137 1.88 -38.58 14.45
CA GLU A 137 2.98 -38.06 15.27
C GLU A 137 2.81 -36.53 15.41
N ARG A 138 3.27 -36.01 16.58
CA ARG A 138 3.35 -34.56 16.84
C ARG A 138 4.79 -34.17 17.08
N PHE A 139 5.26 -33.19 16.34
CA PHE A 139 6.60 -32.65 16.49
C PHE A 139 6.53 -31.16 16.84
N THR A 140 7.32 -30.74 17.80
CA THR A 140 7.61 -29.31 18.04
C THR A 140 8.95 -29.02 17.39
N LEU A 141 9.01 -28.10 16.44
CA LEU A 141 10.27 -27.81 15.77
C LEU A 141 11.23 -27.10 16.72
N PRO A 142 12.46 -27.59 16.81
CA PRO A 142 13.47 -27.02 17.68
C PRO A 142 13.99 -25.71 17.07
N GLU A 143 14.45 -24.86 17.96
CA GLU A 143 15.31 -23.76 17.60
C GLU A 143 16.76 -24.14 17.92
N VAL A 144 17.61 -24.10 16.91
CA VAL A 144 19.03 -24.37 17.05
C VAL A 144 19.82 -23.09 17.31
N PHE A 145 19.35 -21.97 16.74
CA PHE A 145 19.98 -20.66 16.86
C PHE A 145 19.13 -19.74 17.75
N GLY A 146 19.20 -19.95 19.08
CA GLY A 146 18.47 -19.15 20.05
C GLY A 146 18.83 -17.67 19.95
N ALA A 147 17.96 -16.88 19.33
CA ALA A 147 18.07 -15.43 19.32
C ALA A 147 17.30 -14.85 20.50
N THR A 148 17.80 -13.74 21.07
CA THR A 148 17.04 -12.93 22.04
C THR A 148 16.64 -11.60 21.42
N GLN A 149 15.64 -10.94 21.99
CA GLN A 149 15.25 -9.59 21.57
C GLN A 149 16.42 -8.60 21.68
N GLN A 150 17.28 -8.76 22.68
CA GLN A 150 18.50 -7.98 22.81
C GLN A 150 19.43 -8.16 21.61
N GLN A 151 19.67 -9.40 21.17
CA GLN A 151 20.53 -9.68 20.03
C GLN A 151 19.94 -9.12 18.73
N VAL A 152 18.62 -9.17 18.56
CA VAL A 152 17.95 -8.48 17.45
C VAL A 152 18.21 -6.97 17.50
N GLY A 153 18.05 -6.35 18.67
CA GLY A 153 18.37 -4.94 18.88
C GLY A 153 19.83 -4.59 18.55
N GLU A 154 20.77 -5.42 18.96
CA GLU A 154 22.20 -5.23 18.64
C GLU A 154 22.49 -5.34 17.13
N VAL A 155 21.77 -6.20 16.40
CA VAL A 155 21.88 -6.26 14.93
C VAL A 155 21.33 -4.97 14.31
N LEU A 156 20.17 -4.47 14.77
CA LEU A 156 19.59 -3.21 14.30
C LEU A 156 20.53 -2.02 14.56
N GLN A 157 21.17 -1.96 15.74
CA GLN A 157 22.16 -0.93 16.07
C GLN A 157 23.42 -1.01 15.19
N ARG A 158 23.86 -2.23 14.83
CA ARG A 158 24.98 -2.41 13.87
C ARG A 158 24.60 -1.93 12.47
N MET A 159 23.34 -2.10 12.06
CA MET A 159 22.85 -1.63 10.77
C MET A 159 22.70 -0.11 10.72
N GLN A 160 22.32 0.51 11.85
CA GLN A 160 22.17 1.97 11.98
C GLN A 160 22.88 2.45 13.27
N PRO A 161 24.12 2.94 13.17
CA PRO A 161 24.84 3.50 14.33
C PRO A 161 24.07 4.68 14.95
N GLY A 162 23.97 4.66 16.27
CA GLY A 162 23.23 5.68 17.01
C GLY A 162 21.74 5.37 17.23
N LEU A 163 21.26 4.19 16.80
CA LEU A 163 19.91 3.73 17.07
C LEU A 163 19.74 3.39 18.55
N GLU A 164 18.74 4.00 19.20
CA GLU A 164 18.31 3.65 20.55
C GLU A 164 17.28 2.52 20.50
N VAL A 165 17.49 1.44 21.24
CA VAL A 165 16.54 0.33 21.36
C VAL A 165 15.96 0.28 22.75
N ILE A 166 14.64 0.39 22.86
CA ILE A 166 13.90 0.37 24.12
C ILE A 166 13.12 -0.93 24.18
N TYR A 167 13.35 -1.73 25.21
CA TYR A 167 12.68 -3.01 25.45
C TYR A 167 11.48 -2.81 26.39
N GLY A 168 10.42 -3.55 26.13
CA GLY A 168 9.21 -3.57 26.93
C GLY A 168 9.30 -4.52 28.12
N THR A 169 8.15 -4.88 28.64
CA THR A 169 8.00 -5.74 29.82
C THR A 169 7.29 -7.06 29.51
N ASP A 170 6.82 -7.23 28.28
CA ASP A 170 6.05 -8.40 27.89
C ASP A 170 6.92 -9.65 27.91
N MET A 171 6.38 -10.71 28.50
CA MET A 171 7.01 -12.02 28.54
C MET A 171 6.18 -12.99 27.71
N ILE A 172 6.79 -13.54 26.68
CA ILE A 172 6.19 -14.64 25.92
C ILE A 172 6.60 -15.95 26.60
N GLN A 173 5.64 -16.81 26.87
CA GLN A 173 5.95 -18.11 27.43
C GLN A 173 6.69 -18.96 26.39
N THR A 174 7.81 -19.54 26.79
CA THR A 174 8.57 -20.46 25.98
C THR A 174 7.96 -21.87 26.07
N TYR A 175 8.01 -22.59 24.96
CA TYR A 175 7.59 -24.00 24.93
C TYR A 175 8.82 -24.87 24.72
N PRO A 176 8.86 -26.07 25.36
CA PRO A 176 9.97 -26.96 25.19
C PRO A 176 9.98 -27.51 23.76
N ALA A 177 11.11 -27.40 23.09
CA ALA A 177 11.35 -27.98 21.78
C ALA A 177 12.36 -29.13 21.89
N ASP A 178 12.04 -30.26 21.30
CA ASP A 178 12.96 -31.42 21.22
C ASP A 178 13.64 -31.43 19.85
N ASP A 179 14.92 -31.04 19.81
CA ASP A 179 15.71 -31.01 18.59
C ASP A 179 16.13 -32.45 18.12
N ARG A 180 16.15 -33.42 18.99
CA ARG A 180 16.64 -34.74 18.68
C ARG A 180 15.67 -35.57 17.85
N THR A 181 14.37 -35.43 18.09
CA THR A 181 13.36 -36.23 17.44
C THR A 181 13.24 -35.94 15.96
N VAL A 182 13.13 -34.68 15.58
CA VAL A 182 13.05 -34.24 14.16
C VAL A 182 14.35 -34.59 13.43
N ARG A 183 15.50 -34.31 14.04
CA ARG A 183 16.81 -34.60 13.47
C ARG A 183 17.03 -36.10 13.23
N ARG A 184 16.66 -36.94 14.18
CA ARG A 184 16.80 -38.43 14.05
C ARG A 184 15.85 -38.97 13.00
N ARG A 185 14.62 -38.44 12.96
CA ARG A 185 13.56 -38.97 12.08
C ARG A 185 13.76 -38.58 10.62
N TYR A 186 14.08 -37.30 10.36
CA TYR A 186 14.11 -36.73 9.01
C TYR A 186 15.52 -36.31 8.57
N GLY A 187 16.55 -36.49 9.40
CA GLY A 187 17.90 -36.01 9.09
C GLY A 187 17.98 -34.50 8.88
N TRP A 188 17.00 -33.76 9.40
CA TRP A 188 16.86 -32.33 9.21
C TRP A 188 17.34 -31.55 10.44
N PHE A 189 17.96 -30.37 10.19
CA PHE A 189 18.35 -29.42 11.22
C PHE A 189 18.37 -28.01 10.61
N GLN A 190 18.09 -27.03 11.44
CA GLN A 190 18.09 -25.62 11.06
C GLN A 190 19.52 -25.15 10.72
N ARG A 191 19.68 -24.40 9.64
CA ARG A 191 20.97 -23.87 9.11
C ARG A 191 21.02 -22.36 9.13
N TYR A 192 19.86 -21.69 8.95
CA TYR A 192 19.77 -20.23 8.85
C TYR A 192 19.43 -19.61 10.20
N SER A 193 20.07 -18.47 10.48
CA SER A 193 19.82 -17.67 11.68
C SER A 193 19.10 -16.38 11.28
N LEU A 194 18.02 -16.05 11.99
CA LEU A 194 17.34 -14.77 11.81
C LEU A 194 18.28 -13.57 11.99
N LEU A 195 19.24 -13.65 12.92
CA LEU A 195 20.19 -12.56 13.19
C LEU A 195 21.09 -12.28 12.01
N ASP A 196 21.50 -13.33 11.28
CA ASP A 196 22.34 -13.19 10.10
C ASP A 196 21.56 -12.69 8.88
N ASP A 197 20.28 -13.11 8.78
CA ASP A 197 19.40 -12.76 7.66
C ASP A 197 18.74 -11.38 7.81
N LEU A 198 18.65 -10.82 9.01
CA LEU A 198 17.94 -9.58 9.30
C LEU A 198 18.40 -8.38 8.45
N PRO A 199 19.72 -8.18 8.17
CA PRO A 199 20.16 -7.12 7.28
C PRO A 199 19.67 -7.28 5.83
N ALA A 200 19.60 -8.53 5.33
CA ALA A 200 19.10 -8.83 3.99
C ALA A 200 17.58 -8.58 3.90
N ILE A 201 16.84 -8.97 4.95
CA ILE A 201 15.40 -8.70 5.08
C ILE A 201 15.13 -7.19 5.07
N TYR A 202 15.90 -6.42 5.83
CA TYR A 202 15.78 -4.95 5.86
C TYR A 202 16.06 -4.32 4.49
N LYS A 203 17.10 -4.80 3.80
CA LYS A 203 17.41 -4.35 2.44
C LYS A 203 16.26 -4.60 1.48
N ALA A 204 15.70 -5.81 1.47
CA ALA A 204 14.53 -6.17 0.65
C ALA A 204 13.31 -5.28 0.97
N TRP A 205 13.10 -4.92 2.24
CA TRP A 205 12.05 -4.00 2.66
C TRP A 205 12.25 -2.58 2.11
N CYS A 206 13.47 -2.05 2.20
CA CYS A 206 13.83 -0.74 1.66
C CYS A 206 13.63 -0.67 0.14
N GLU A 207 14.07 -1.70 -0.58
CA GLU A 207 13.92 -1.80 -2.04
C GLU A 207 12.44 -1.83 -2.45
N SER A 208 11.62 -2.65 -1.80
CA SER A 208 10.18 -2.72 -2.07
C SER A 208 9.45 -1.39 -1.84
N ARG A 209 9.90 -0.62 -0.85
CA ARG A 209 9.33 0.69 -0.53
C ARG A 209 9.77 1.77 -1.50
N ALA A 210 11.00 1.70 -2.00
CA ALA A 210 11.52 2.56 -3.06
C ALA A 210 10.76 2.35 -4.39
N GLU A 211 10.49 1.11 -4.76
CA GLU A 211 9.70 0.77 -5.94
C GLU A 211 8.25 1.26 -5.84
N LYS A 212 7.60 1.09 -4.70
CA LYS A 212 6.24 1.62 -4.45
C LYS A 212 6.18 3.13 -4.56
N LYS A 213 7.16 3.87 -3.99
CA LYS A 213 7.23 5.34 -4.13
C LYS A 213 7.42 5.77 -5.57
N SER A 214 8.28 5.10 -6.33
CA SER A 214 8.51 5.37 -7.76
C SER A 214 7.26 5.11 -8.61
N PHE A 215 6.48 4.06 -8.32
CA PHE A 215 5.23 3.76 -9.01
C PHE A 215 4.15 4.82 -8.71
N VAL A 216 3.99 5.22 -7.46
CA VAL A 216 3.03 6.27 -7.05
C VAL A 216 3.37 7.62 -7.70
N HIS A 217 4.65 7.99 -7.77
CA HIS A 217 5.08 9.21 -8.47
C HIS A 217 4.76 9.14 -9.97
N ARG A 218 5.06 8.04 -10.64
CA ARG A 218 4.73 7.83 -12.06
C ARG A 218 3.22 7.85 -12.31
N ALA A 219 2.42 7.24 -11.44
CA ALA A 219 0.96 7.26 -11.53
C ALA A 219 0.38 8.67 -11.30
N MET A 220 0.91 9.42 -10.32
CA MET A 220 0.50 10.82 -10.08
C MET A 220 0.91 11.76 -11.22
N ASP A 221 2.07 11.58 -11.83
CA ASP A 221 2.51 12.36 -12.98
C ASP A 221 1.65 12.04 -14.22
N GLY A 222 1.27 10.79 -14.43
CA GLY A 222 0.31 10.38 -15.45
C GLY A 222 -1.07 11.00 -15.24
N LEU A 223 -1.57 11.02 -14.00
CA LEU A 223 -2.85 11.63 -13.65
C LEU A 223 -2.82 13.16 -13.79
N ARG A 224 -1.71 13.81 -13.38
CA ARG A 224 -1.49 15.26 -13.59
C ARG A 224 -1.43 15.64 -15.06
N ARG A 225 -0.84 14.81 -15.90
CA ARG A 225 -0.78 15.03 -17.36
C ARG A 225 -2.16 14.88 -17.99
N ARG A 226 -2.94 13.92 -17.55
CA ARG A 226 -4.31 13.68 -18.03
C ARG A 226 -5.27 14.79 -17.63
N THR A 227 -5.16 15.34 -16.42
CA THR A 227 -6.00 16.46 -15.96
C THR A 227 -5.67 17.77 -16.67
N ARG A 228 -4.40 18.03 -17.05
CA ARG A 228 -4.02 19.20 -17.87
C ARG A 228 -4.57 19.09 -19.29
N LEU A 229 -4.50 17.90 -19.91
CA LEU A 229 -5.06 17.64 -21.22
C LEU A 229 -6.59 17.81 -21.23
N LEU A 230 -7.28 17.30 -20.22
CA LEU A 230 -8.73 17.48 -20.08
C LEU A 230 -9.12 18.96 -19.99
N ARG A 231 -8.40 19.76 -19.19
CA ARG A 231 -8.64 21.22 -19.12
C ARG A 231 -8.44 21.92 -20.45
N LEU A 232 -7.40 21.55 -21.21
CA LEU A 232 -7.17 22.11 -22.53
C LEU A 232 -8.32 21.75 -23.49
N VAL A 233 -8.81 20.53 -23.46
CA VAL A 233 -9.96 20.10 -24.27
C VAL A 233 -11.22 20.85 -23.88
N GLU A 234 -11.47 21.06 -22.58
CA GLU A 234 -12.61 21.86 -22.10
C GLU A 234 -12.54 23.33 -22.56
N ILE A 235 -11.36 23.95 -22.47
CA ILE A 235 -11.16 25.34 -22.94
C ILE A 235 -11.38 25.44 -24.45
N LEU A 236 -10.85 24.48 -25.23
CA LEU A 236 -11.05 24.45 -26.68
C LEU A 236 -12.50 24.19 -27.07
N ALA A 237 -13.19 23.29 -26.35
CA ALA A 237 -14.61 23.05 -26.58
C ALA A 237 -15.47 24.28 -26.27
N ALA A 238 -15.19 24.98 -25.17
CA ALA A 238 -15.86 26.23 -24.82
C ALA A 238 -15.59 27.33 -25.84
N TRP A 239 -14.35 27.41 -26.34
CA TRP A 239 -14.00 28.36 -27.42
C TRP A 239 -14.76 28.06 -28.72
N LEU A 240 -14.83 26.78 -29.12
CA LEU A 240 -15.57 26.35 -30.30
C LEU A 240 -17.07 26.64 -30.18
N ALA A 241 -17.65 26.38 -29.00
CA ALA A 241 -19.06 26.75 -28.72
C ALA A 241 -19.31 28.24 -28.83
N THR A 242 -18.40 29.07 -28.29
CA THR A 242 -18.47 30.55 -28.40
C THR A 242 -18.39 30.98 -29.85
N GLU A 243 -17.50 30.39 -30.65
CA GLU A 243 -17.38 30.73 -32.09
C GLU A 243 -18.62 30.33 -32.89
N LEU A 244 -19.26 29.20 -32.55
CA LEU A 244 -20.53 28.77 -33.12
C LEU A 244 -21.66 29.74 -32.77
N LEU A 245 -21.72 30.20 -31.50
CA LEU A 245 -22.68 31.23 -31.07
C LEU A 245 -22.49 32.55 -31.80
N VAL A 246 -21.26 33.07 -31.92
CA VAL A 246 -20.95 34.30 -32.65
C VAL A 246 -21.37 34.20 -34.12
N ARG A 247 -21.19 33.03 -34.75
CA ARG A 247 -21.62 32.82 -36.15
C ARG A 247 -23.14 32.71 -36.29
N GLY A 248 -23.80 32.03 -35.33
CA GLY A 248 -25.26 31.84 -35.37
C GLY A 248 -26.04 33.13 -35.06
N THR A 249 -25.49 34.01 -34.23
CA THR A 249 -26.17 35.25 -33.80
C THR A 249 -25.79 36.49 -34.60
N GLY A 250 -24.79 36.39 -35.49
CA GLY A 250 -24.30 37.52 -36.31
C GLY A 250 -25.30 38.18 -37.27
N THR A 251 -26.50 37.58 -37.43
CA THR A 251 -27.58 38.10 -38.28
C THR A 251 -28.68 38.85 -37.50
N ASP A 252 -28.73 38.69 -36.16
CA ASP A 252 -29.78 39.30 -35.33
C ASP A 252 -29.30 40.59 -34.63
N ALA A 253 -29.95 41.69 -34.93
CA ALA A 253 -29.62 43.01 -34.39
C ALA A 253 -29.69 43.11 -32.84
N GLN A 254 -30.45 42.23 -32.18
CA GLN A 254 -30.58 42.21 -30.72
C GLN A 254 -29.32 41.69 -30.00
N PHE A 255 -28.51 40.87 -30.66
CA PHE A 255 -27.30 40.25 -30.07
C PHE A 255 -26.00 40.97 -30.44
N GLN A 256 -26.03 42.00 -31.26
CA GLN A 256 -24.85 42.81 -31.64
C GLN A 256 -24.19 43.55 -30.47
N MET A 257 -24.93 43.77 -29.37
CA MET A 257 -24.40 44.41 -28.15
C MET A 257 -23.67 43.48 -27.19
N VAL A 258 -23.77 42.15 -27.38
CA VAL A 258 -23.19 41.19 -26.46
C VAL A 258 -21.91 40.59 -27.05
N ASP A 259 -20.77 40.91 -26.47
CA ASP A 259 -19.50 40.28 -26.86
C ASP A 259 -19.35 38.90 -26.18
N PHE A 260 -19.78 37.83 -26.87
CA PHE A 260 -19.67 36.45 -26.41
C PHE A 260 -18.21 36.01 -26.18
N ARG A 261 -17.23 36.62 -26.88
CA ARG A 261 -15.81 36.35 -26.68
C ARG A 261 -15.33 36.89 -25.35
N LEU A 262 -15.80 38.05 -24.94
CA LEU A 262 -15.53 38.65 -23.64
C LEU A 262 -16.11 37.74 -22.51
N MET A 263 -17.35 37.29 -22.68
CA MET A 263 -17.96 36.35 -21.73
C MET A 263 -17.16 35.05 -21.59
N PHE A 264 -16.68 34.50 -22.69
CA PHE A 264 -15.81 33.32 -22.69
C PHE A 264 -14.52 33.56 -21.87
N VAL A 265 -13.84 34.72 -22.12
CA VAL A 265 -12.61 35.08 -21.38
C VAL A 265 -12.88 35.22 -19.88
N MET A 266 -13.98 35.89 -19.50
CA MET A 266 -14.38 36.06 -18.10
C MET A 266 -14.64 34.68 -17.43
N LEU A 267 -15.40 33.82 -18.10
CA LEU A 267 -15.79 32.52 -17.57
C LEU A 267 -14.56 31.58 -17.36
N ILE A 268 -13.70 31.50 -18.35
CA ILE A 268 -12.49 30.71 -18.26
C ILE A 268 -11.52 31.25 -17.20
N GLY A 269 -11.36 32.60 -17.14
CA GLY A 269 -10.51 33.24 -16.14
C GLY A 269 -10.98 32.97 -14.70
N THR A 270 -12.30 33.05 -14.45
CA THR A 270 -12.88 32.83 -13.12
C THR A 270 -12.87 31.36 -12.69
N VAL A 271 -13.00 30.42 -13.63
CA VAL A 271 -13.05 28.98 -13.30
C VAL A 271 -11.65 28.36 -13.19
N TYR A 272 -10.76 28.67 -14.15
CA TYR A 272 -9.47 27.99 -14.29
C TYR A 272 -8.24 28.81 -13.86
N GLY A 273 -8.45 30.10 -13.53
CA GLY A 273 -7.41 30.99 -13.01
C GLY A 273 -6.58 31.70 -14.08
N LEU A 274 -5.50 32.37 -13.63
CA LEU A 274 -4.74 33.36 -14.43
C LEU A 274 -4.21 32.80 -15.75
N ASN A 275 -3.54 31.62 -15.73
CA ASN A 275 -2.95 31.06 -16.95
C ASN A 275 -4.00 30.70 -18.01
N ALA A 276 -5.15 30.20 -17.57
CA ALA A 276 -6.26 29.85 -18.45
C ALA A 276 -6.99 31.11 -18.97
N GLY A 277 -7.14 32.17 -18.15
CA GLY A 277 -7.70 33.44 -18.52
C GLY A 277 -6.88 34.13 -19.61
N VAL A 278 -5.55 34.11 -19.48
CA VAL A 278 -4.65 34.66 -20.52
C VAL A 278 -4.74 33.83 -21.82
N LEU A 279 -4.80 32.49 -21.71
CA LEU A 279 -4.98 31.64 -22.88
C LEU A 279 -6.31 31.91 -23.59
N ALA A 280 -7.38 32.07 -22.83
CA ALA A 280 -8.70 32.41 -23.37
C ALA A 280 -8.69 33.77 -24.08
N ALA A 281 -7.98 34.76 -23.52
CA ALA A 281 -7.81 36.09 -24.16
C ALA A 281 -7.07 36.00 -25.50
N VAL A 282 -6.02 35.15 -25.58
CA VAL A 282 -5.32 34.87 -26.86
C VAL A 282 -6.26 34.21 -27.86
N LEU A 283 -7.02 33.19 -27.47
CA LEU A 283 -7.97 32.51 -28.37
C LEU A 283 -9.08 33.44 -28.85
N ALA A 284 -9.64 34.29 -27.98
CA ALA A 284 -10.63 35.30 -28.31
C ALA A 284 -10.06 36.35 -29.30
N SER A 285 -8.82 36.77 -29.07
CA SER A 285 -8.10 37.70 -29.93
C SER A 285 -7.88 37.14 -31.34
N VAL A 286 -7.46 35.87 -31.43
CA VAL A 286 -7.29 35.17 -32.73
C VAL A 286 -8.63 35.04 -33.45
N SER A 287 -9.70 34.70 -32.73
CA SER A 287 -11.04 34.62 -33.29
C SER A 287 -11.54 35.96 -33.82
N LEU A 288 -11.29 37.05 -33.07
CA LEU A 288 -11.64 38.40 -33.50
C LEU A 288 -10.88 38.80 -34.77
N ALA A 289 -9.56 38.60 -34.79
CA ALA A 289 -8.71 38.89 -35.96
C ALA A 289 -9.14 38.07 -37.19
N ALA A 290 -9.46 36.79 -37.02
CA ALA A 290 -9.98 35.93 -38.09
C ALA A 290 -11.34 36.45 -38.62
N GLY A 291 -12.19 37.01 -37.76
CA GLY A 291 -13.44 37.67 -38.14
C GLY A 291 -13.22 38.86 -39.06
N TYR A 292 -12.28 39.73 -38.72
CA TYR A 292 -11.92 40.90 -39.54
C TYR A 292 -11.35 40.50 -40.91
N LEU A 293 -10.47 39.49 -40.95
CA LEU A 293 -9.88 38.99 -42.19
C LEU A 293 -10.95 38.41 -43.13
N ARG A 294 -11.97 37.76 -42.61
CA ARG A 294 -13.09 37.23 -43.42
C ARG A 294 -13.99 38.33 -44.02
N GLN A 295 -14.08 39.44 -43.34
CA GLN A 295 -14.81 40.63 -43.85
C GLN A 295 -14.02 41.44 -44.90
N GLY A 296 -12.83 40.97 -45.29
CA GLY A 296 -11.99 41.60 -46.30
C GLY A 296 -11.10 42.71 -45.78
N ALA A 297 -11.02 42.88 -44.44
CA ALA A 297 -10.12 43.85 -43.85
C ALA A 297 -8.66 43.36 -43.90
N THR A 298 -7.75 44.21 -44.35
CA THR A 298 -6.32 43.93 -44.33
C THR A 298 -5.78 44.04 -42.91
N LEU A 299 -4.85 43.17 -42.50
CA LEU A 299 -4.21 43.22 -41.16
C LEU A 299 -3.66 44.63 -40.82
N MET A 300 -3.22 45.40 -41.81
CA MET A 300 -2.74 46.77 -41.64
C MET A 300 -3.84 47.73 -41.17
N LEU A 301 -5.08 47.54 -41.62
CA LEU A 301 -6.24 48.38 -41.23
C LEU A 301 -6.63 48.14 -39.76
N LEU A 302 -6.37 46.92 -39.25
CA LEU A 302 -6.64 46.53 -37.85
C LEU A 302 -5.79 47.34 -36.84
N PHE A 303 -4.58 47.72 -37.23
CA PHE A 303 -3.66 48.50 -36.39
C PHE A 303 -3.77 50.01 -36.58
N TYR A 304 -4.41 50.47 -37.65
CA TYR A 304 -4.49 51.85 -37.94
C TYR A 304 -5.60 52.65 -37.20
N GLU A 305 -6.69 51.88 -36.80
CA GLU A 305 -7.78 52.49 -36.02
C GLU A 305 -7.69 52.04 -34.56
N PRO A 306 -7.55 52.94 -33.57
CA PRO A 306 -7.48 52.63 -32.15
C PRO A 306 -8.67 51.83 -31.62
N SER A 307 -9.87 52.04 -32.19
CA SER A 307 -11.09 51.34 -31.82
C SER A 307 -11.00 49.80 -32.02
N ASN A 308 -10.24 49.36 -33.02
CA ASN A 308 -10.12 47.94 -33.36
C ASN A 308 -9.21 47.13 -32.42
N TRP A 309 -8.14 47.74 -31.90
CA TRP A 309 -7.24 47.03 -31.00
C TRP A 309 -7.60 47.21 -29.53
N LEU A 310 -8.51 48.12 -29.19
CA LEU A 310 -9.01 48.26 -27.82
C LEU A 310 -9.65 46.98 -27.31
N ALA A 311 -10.39 46.24 -28.14
CA ALA A 311 -11.00 44.99 -27.79
C ALA A 311 -9.96 43.91 -27.34
N PHE A 312 -8.80 43.85 -28.01
CA PHE A 312 -7.72 42.97 -27.64
C PHE A 312 -7.18 43.28 -26.23
N ILE A 313 -6.96 44.55 -25.92
CA ILE A 313 -6.52 45.01 -24.61
C ILE A 313 -7.54 44.60 -23.54
N VAL A 314 -8.82 44.84 -23.81
CA VAL A 314 -9.90 44.48 -22.86
C VAL A 314 -9.92 42.99 -22.58
N TYR A 315 -9.76 42.11 -23.59
CA TYR A 315 -9.70 40.65 -23.36
C TYR A 315 -8.55 40.26 -22.43
N PHE A 316 -7.35 40.84 -22.64
CA PHE A 316 -6.20 40.53 -21.77
C PHE A 316 -6.38 41.08 -20.35
N VAL A 317 -6.86 42.32 -20.20
CA VAL A 317 -7.09 42.94 -18.90
C VAL A 317 -8.15 42.14 -18.10
N VAL A 318 -9.27 41.80 -18.76
CA VAL A 318 -10.35 41.07 -18.13
C VAL A 318 -9.91 39.64 -17.80
N GLY A 319 -9.23 38.93 -18.71
CA GLY A 319 -8.73 37.61 -18.50
C GLY A 319 -7.72 37.53 -17.35
N ALA A 320 -6.79 38.48 -17.26
CA ALA A 320 -5.84 38.61 -16.19
C ALA A 320 -6.51 38.96 -14.85
N SER A 321 -7.43 39.92 -14.83
CA SER A 321 -8.14 40.34 -13.61
C SER A 321 -9.00 39.21 -13.03
N CYS A 322 -9.81 38.57 -13.85
CA CYS A 322 -10.63 37.41 -13.42
C CYS A 322 -9.78 36.26 -12.92
N GLY A 323 -8.69 35.95 -13.61
CA GLY A 323 -7.76 34.90 -13.21
C GLY A 323 -7.01 35.24 -11.92
N TYR A 324 -6.67 36.50 -11.69
CA TYR A 324 -6.04 36.94 -10.42
C TYR A 324 -7.00 36.82 -9.23
N VAL A 325 -8.25 37.23 -9.39
CA VAL A 325 -9.28 37.12 -8.36
C VAL A 325 -9.45 35.62 -7.96
N GLN A 326 -9.49 34.72 -8.93
CA GLN A 326 -9.58 33.30 -8.68
C GLN A 326 -8.35 32.77 -7.92
N LEU A 327 -7.15 33.20 -8.26
CA LEU A 327 -5.92 32.82 -7.56
C LEU A 327 -6.01 33.23 -6.09
N ARG A 328 -6.37 34.50 -5.83
CA ARG A 328 -6.51 35.02 -4.48
C ARG A 328 -7.58 34.29 -3.68
N ASN A 329 -8.72 33.97 -4.25
CA ASN A 329 -9.79 33.23 -3.61
C ASN A 329 -9.35 31.79 -3.23
N THR A 330 -8.59 31.13 -4.11
CA THR A 330 -8.08 29.77 -3.82
C THR A 330 -7.01 29.76 -2.74
N GLU A 331 -6.16 30.79 -2.66
CA GLU A 331 -5.17 30.93 -1.58
C GLU A 331 -5.85 31.18 -0.24
N THR A 332 -6.84 32.07 -0.18
CA THR A 332 -7.62 32.33 1.04
C THR A 332 -8.35 31.07 1.51
N ALA A 333 -8.98 30.32 0.61
CA ALA A 333 -9.65 29.06 0.94
C ALA A 333 -8.69 27.97 1.45
N ARG A 334 -7.45 27.90 0.95
CA ARG A 334 -6.41 27.00 1.44
C ARG A 334 -5.97 27.38 2.85
N PHE A 335 -5.77 28.66 3.10
CA PHE A 335 -5.37 29.16 4.42
C PHE A 335 -6.42 28.82 5.50
N VAL A 336 -7.69 29.08 5.22
CA VAL A 336 -8.81 28.76 6.13
C VAL A 336 -8.92 27.26 6.40
N ARG A 337 -8.68 26.42 5.40
CA ARG A 337 -8.66 24.95 5.59
C ARG A 337 -7.52 24.50 6.49
N GLN A 338 -6.32 25.03 6.33
CA GLN A 338 -5.18 24.72 7.18
C GLN A 338 -5.41 25.14 8.63
N GLU A 339 -6.00 26.32 8.85
CA GLU A 339 -6.34 26.82 10.17
C GLU A 339 -7.39 25.91 10.86
N ASN A 340 -8.43 25.48 10.14
CA ASN A 340 -9.43 24.56 10.64
C ASN A 340 -8.87 23.15 10.95
N GLU A 341 -7.88 22.66 10.19
CA GLU A 341 -7.21 21.41 10.50
C GLU A 341 -6.34 21.49 11.76
N LEU A 342 -5.70 22.63 11.99
CA LEU A 342 -4.92 22.87 13.22
C LEU A 342 -5.82 22.97 14.45
N LEU A 343 -6.99 23.61 14.34
CA LEU A 343 -7.99 23.70 15.41
C LEU A 343 -8.63 22.34 15.74
N ARG A 344 -8.78 21.46 14.77
CA ARG A 344 -9.29 20.08 15.01
C ARG A 344 -8.29 19.15 15.69
N LYS A 345 -7.01 19.47 15.66
CA LYS A 345 -5.94 18.65 16.28
C LYS A 345 -5.60 19.10 17.70
N ARG A 346 -6.18 20.18 18.20
CA ARG A 346 -6.17 20.61 19.60
C ARG A 346 -7.39 20.08 20.34
#